data_8e4f1ef9936f4c2e5529276c6e4b9eec
#
_entry.id   8e4f1ef9936f4c2e5529276c6e4b9eec
#
_cell.length_a   1.000
_cell.length_b   1.000
_cell.length_c   1.000
_cell.angle_alpha   90.00
_cell.angle_beta   90.00
_cell.angle_gamma   90.00
#
_symmetry.space_group_name_H-M   'P 1'
#
loop_
_entity.id
_entity.type
_entity.pdbx_description
1 polymer ?
#
loop_
_entity_poly.entity_id
_entity_poly.type
_entity_poly.pdbx_seq_one_letter_code
_entity_poly.pdbx_strand_id
1 'polypeptide(L)'
;MDESLPLAAIHEAILDFARNRDDIVVFGAHAVNAYVDDPRMTQDVDILTRDAANVAEELRAHLANHFSAAIRTRELSPGEAYRVDQVRKPRNRHLADVRGALALPPSNRIDGVLVPTPPELIAQKVISMVARQGQPKAGSDWRDIATLLLLYPPLKEFNGEVLNRLEANSASETAIGEWRAIVDQEIVPDNEEY
;
A
#
# COMPACT_ATOMS: atom_id res chain seq x y z
N MET A 1 -2.45 32.73 -2.78
CA MET A 1 -2.48 31.72 -3.87
C MET A 1 -2.23 30.39 -3.21
N ASP A 2 -3.22 29.50 -3.26
CA ASP A 2 -3.13 28.17 -2.60
C ASP A 2 -2.36 27.26 -3.58
N GLU A 3 -1.03 27.36 -3.53
CA GLU A 3 -0.14 26.61 -4.41
C GLU A 3 -0.25 25.12 -4.09
N SER A 4 -0.55 24.33 -5.10
CA SER A 4 -0.70 22.89 -4.96
C SER A 4 0.66 22.28 -4.59
N LEU A 5 0.80 21.78 -3.38
CA LEU A 5 2.00 21.06 -2.96
C LEU A 5 2.35 19.95 -3.97
N PRO A 6 3.62 19.83 -4.42
CA PRO A 6 4.02 18.75 -5.31
C PRO A 6 3.74 17.38 -4.69
N LEU A 7 3.21 16.44 -5.48
CA LEU A 7 2.86 15.11 -4.99
C LEU A 7 4.09 14.38 -4.44
N ALA A 8 5.21 14.48 -5.14
CA ALA A 8 6.47 13.86 -4.72
C ALA A 8 6.94 14.35 -3.36
N ALA A 9 6.86 15.67 -3.10
CA ALA A 9 7.26 16.24 -1.80
C ALA A 9 6.35 15.76 -0.66
N ILE A 10 5.05 15.58 -0.92
CA ILE A 10 4.12 15.02 0.06
C ILE A 10 4.49 13.57 0.39
N HIS A 11 4.72 12.75 -0.64
CA HIS A 11 5.10 11.36 -0.45
C HIS A 11 6.42 11.23 0.31
N GLU A 12 7.42 12.03 -0.06
CA GLU A 12 8.71 12.09 0.65
C GLU A 12 8.53 12.42 2.13
N ALA A 13 7.75 13.46 2.47
CA ALA A 13 7.48 13.83 3.86
C ALA A 13 6.74 12.74 4.64
N ILE A 14 5.82 11.99 4.00
CA ILE A 14 5.14 10.86 4.65
C ILE A 14 6.10 9.68 4.86
N LEU A 15 6.95 9.36 3.88
CA LEU A 15 7.95 8.31 4.01
C LEU A 15 9.03 8.68 5.05
N ASP A 16 9.44 9.94 5.13
CA ASP A 16 10.33 10.44 6.18
C ASP A 16 9.71 10.31 7.57
N PHE A 17 8.41 10.59 7.70
CA PHE A 17 7.68 10.35 8.96
C PHE A 17 7.69 8.87 9.36
N ALA A 18 7.60 7.95 8.40
CA ALA A 18 7.63 6.50 8.63
C ALA A 18 9.06 5.94 8.84
N ARG A 19 10.09 6.72 8.49
CA ARG A 19 11.48 6.26 8.51
C ARG A 19 11.95 5.94 9.92
N ASN A 20 12.61 4.77 10.08
CA ASN A 20 13.15 4.24 11.34
C ASN A 20 12.09 4.02 12.44
N ARG A 21 10.82 4.00 12.11
CA ARG A 21 9.74 3.59 13.00
C ARG A 21 9.49 2.09 12.89
N ASP A 22 9.17 1.45 14.02
CA ASP A 22 8.84 0.02 14.12
C ASP A 22 7.32 -0.22 14.31
N ASP A 23 6.57 0.85 14.53
CA ASP A 23 5.12 0.85 14.74
C ASP A 23 4.31 1.17 13.48
N ILE A 24 5.00 1.48 12.37
CA ILE A 24 4.40 1.84 11.08
C ILE A 24 4.92 0.92 9.98
N VAL A 25 4.01 0.40 9.17
CA VAL A 25 4.30 -0.31 7.92
C VAL A 25 3.62 0.43 6.77
N VAL A 26 4.40 0.89 5.80
CA VAL A 26 3.88 1.43 4.54
C VAL A 26 3.48 0.27 3.64
N PHE A 27 2.24 0.26 3.14
CA PHE A 27 1.72 -0.82 2.32
C PHE A 27 1.11 -0.31 1.00
N GLY A 28 0.35 -1.13 0.28
CA GLY A 28 -0.28 -0.71 -0.97
C GLY A 28 0.71 -0.50 -2.11
N ALA A 29 0.51 0.55 -2.89
CA ALA A 29 1.32 0.84 -4.08
C ALA A 29 2.75 1.26 -3.73
N HIS A 30 2.94 2.06 -2.67
CA HIS A 30 4.26 2.49 -2.23
C HIS A 30 5.14 1.33 -1.78
N ALA A 31 4.55 0.31 -1.15
CA ALA A 31 5.29 -0.89 -0.77
C ALA A 31 5.74 -1.71 -1.99
N VAL A 32 4.90 -1.81 -3.04
CA VAL A 32 5.32 -2.45 -4.31
C VAL A 32 6.43 -1.64 -4.95
N ASN A 33 6.28 -0.31 -5.01
CA ASN A 33 7.27 0.59 -5.57
C ASN A 33 8.65 0.50 -4.89
N ALA A 34 8.69 0.14 -3.60
CA ALA A 34 9.96 -0.03 -2.88
C ALA A 34 10.78 -1.25 -3.35
N TYR A 35 10.17 -2.18 -4.09
CA TYR A 35 10.83 -3.38 -4.60
C TYR A 35 11.21 -3.31 -6.09
N VAL A 36 10.74 -2.29 -6.83
CA VAL A 36 10.89 -2.20 -8.29
C VAL A 36 11.74 -1.01 -8.70
N ASP A 37 12.47 -1.14 -9.82
CA ASP A 37 13.31 -0.06 -10.36
C ASP A 37 12.48 1.01 -11.09
N ASP A 38 11.31 0.63 -11.66
CA ASP A 38 10.38 1.55 -12.33
C ASP A 38 9.07 1.68 -11.51
N PRO A 39 9.03 2.61 -10.55
CA PRO A 39 7.87 2.77 -9.68
C PRO A 39 6.69 3.41 -10.41
N ARG A 40 5.51 2.81 -10.28
CA ARG A 40 4.29 3.41 -10.82
C ARG A 40 3.81 4.60 -10.00
N MET A 41 3.15 5.55 -10.66
CA MET A 41 2.52 6.66 -9.95
C MET A 41 1.39 6.17 -9.02
N THR A 42 1.33 6.78 -7.84
CA THR A 42 0.24 6.62 -6.88
C THR A 42 -0.16 7.99 -6.34
N GLN A 43 -1.37 8.12 -5.81
CA GLN A 43 -1.88 9.43 -5.35
C GLN A 43 -1.76 9.61 -3.84
N ASP A 44 -1.76 8.52 -3.09
CA ASP A 44 -1.83 8.46 -1.64
C ASP A 44 -0.86 7.42 -1.08
N VAL A 45 -0.54 7.54 0.19
CA VAL A 45 0.27 6.57 0.93
C VAL A 45 -0.63 5.81 1.90
N ASP A 46 -0.59 4.49 1.83
CA ASP A 46 -1.30 3.61 2.75
C ASP A 46 -0.38 3.21 3.92
N ILE A 47 -0.85 3.34 5.16
CA ILE A 47 -0.11 3.05 6.39
C ILE A 47 -0.88 2.05 7.25
N LEU A 48 -0.19 1.00 7.73
CA LEU A 48 -0.66 0.09 8.78
C LEU A 48 0.06 0.39 10.09
N THR A 49 -0.68 0.36 11.20
CA THR A 49 -0.15 0.54 12.55
C THR A 49 -1.07 -0.14 13.57
N ARG A 50 -0.59 -0.32 14.80
CA ARG A 50 -1.44 -0.82 15.90
C ARG A 50 -2.28 0.28 16.55
N ASP A 51 -1.93 1.55 16.33
CA ASP A 51 -2.61 2.72 16.90
C ASP A 51 -2.91 3.73 15.80
N ALA A 52 -3.96 3.44 15.01
CA ALA A 52 -4.33 4.25 13.86
C ALA A 52 -4.71 5.69 14.23
N ALA A 53 -5.38 5.89 15.36
CA ALA A 53 -5.82 7.22 15.80
C ALA A 53 -4.63 8.13 16.12
N ASN A 54 -3.70 7.64 16.92
CA ASN A 54 -2.51 8.40 17.31
C ASN A 54 -1.60 8.67 16.12
N VAL A 55 -1.29 7.63 15.31
CA VAL A 55 -0.42 7.77 14.14
C VAL A 55 -1.02 8.72 13.10
N ALA A 56 -2.34 8.69 12.88
CA ALA A 56 -2.99 9.64 11.98
C ALA A 56 -2.86 11.08 12.45
N GLU A 57 -2.97 11.34 13.76
CA GLU A 57 -2.82 12.68 14.32
C GLU A 57 -1.36 13.15 14.31
N GLU A 58 -0.40 12.27 14.62
CA GLU A 58 1.03 12.57 14.50
C GLU A 58 1.41 12.92 13.05
N LEU A 59 0.94 12.13 12.08
CA LEU A 59 1.16 12.39 10.66
C LEU A 59 0.52 13.71 10.23
N ARG A 60 -0.71 14.00 10.67
CA ARG A 60 -1.37 15.27 10.43
C ARG A 60 -0.53 16.44 10.93
N ALA A 61 -0.04 16.37 12.17
CA ALA A 61 0.78 17.41 12.77
C ALA A 61 2.12 17.58 12.04
N HIS A 62 2.77 16.45 11.70
CA HIS A 62 4.01 16.45 10.92
C HIS A 62 3.85 17.17 9.57
N LEU A 63 2.84 16.79 8.78
CA LEU A 63 2.59 17.39 7.47
C LEU A 63 2.15 18.87 7.57
N ALA A 64 1.32 19.22 8.56
CA ALA A 64 0.89 20.59 8.78
C ALA A 64 2.08 21.51 9.10
N ASN A 65 3.01 21.05 9.93
CA ASN A 65 4.22 21.79 10.29
C ASN A 65 5.20 21.86 9.11
N HIS A 66 5.45 20.73 8.44
CA HIS A 66 6.40 20.64 7.34
C HIS A 66 6.03 21.56 6.16
N PHE A 67 4.74 21.60 5.80
CA PHE A 67 4.26 22.36 4.66
C PHE A 67 3.60 23.70 5.03
N SER A 68 3.49 24.05 6.32
CA SER A 68 2.70 25.20 6.78
C SER A 68 1.30 25.23 6.18
N ALA A 69 0.65 24.06 6.06
CA ALA A 69 -0.61 23.86 5.36
C ALA A 69 -1.71 23.34 6.29
N ALA A 70 -2.96 23.62 5.95
CA ALA A 70 -4.10 23.10 6.68
C ALA A 70 -4.31 21.61 6.33
N ILE A 71 -3.94 20.73 7.26
CA ILE A 71 -4.12 19.28 7.18
C ILE A 71 -5.14 18.84 8.23
N ARG A 72 -6.01 17.91 7.85
CA ARG A 72 -7.00 17.33 8.76
C ARG A 72 -6.99 15.81 8.71
N THR A 73 -7.41 15.20 9.81
CA THR A 73 -7.78 13.79 9.86
C THR A 73 -9.30 13.63 9.72
N ARG A 74 -9.73 12.53 9.13
CA ARG A 74 -11.12 12.10 9.08
C ARG A 74 -11.20 10.62 9.35
N GLU A 75 -11.98 10.25 10.34
CA GLU A 75 -12.27 8.86 10.64
C GLU A 75 -13.12 8.23 9.52
N LEU A 76 -12.70 7.05 9.04
CA LEU A 76 -13.39 6.27 8.01
C LEU A 76 -14.16 5.09 8.61
N SER A 77 -13.56 4.47 9.64
CA SER A 77 -14.14 3.38 10.42
C SER A 77 -13.80 3.64 11.90
N PRO A 78 -14.76 3.55 12.81
CA PRO A 78 -14.57 3.92 14.21
C PRO A 78 -13.36 3.23 14.85
N GLY A 79 -12.36 4.02 15.24
CA GLY A 79 -11.11 3.56 15.87
C GLY A 79 -10.15 2.81 14.96
N GLU A 80 -10.55 2.42 13.74
CA GLU A 80 -9.80 1.48 12.90
C GLU A 80 -9.12 2.12 11.69
N ALA A 81 -9.73 3.14 11.10
CA ALA A 81 -9.21 3.73 9.87
C ALA A 81 -9.43 5.23 9.80
N TYR A 82 -8.38 5.93 9.40
CA TYR A 82 -8.34 7.39 9.30
C TYR A 82 -7.77 7.80 7.95
N ARG A 83 -8.31 8.89 7.41
CA ARG A 83 -7.80 9.55 6.22
C ARG A 83 -7.17 10.87 6.60
N VAL A 84 -6.01 11.15 6.05
CA VAL A 84 -5.32 12.43 6.17
C VAL A 84 -5.49 13.19 4.86
N ASP A 85 -6.11 14.37 4.94
CA ASP A 85 -6.41 15.22 3.79
C ASP A 85 -5.76 16.59 3.93
N GLN A 86 -5.24 17.16 2.84
CA GLN A 86 -5.00 18.59 2.74
C GLN A 86 -6.33 19.32 2.52
N VAL A 87 -6.61 20.32 3.35
CA VAL A 87 -7.81 21.14 3.21
C VAL A 87 -7.63 22.10 2.04
N ARG A 88 -8.48 21.97 1.00
CA ARG A 88 -8.42 22.76 -0.24
C ARG A 88 -9.81 23.01 -0.81
N LYS A 89 -9.91 24.09 -1.62
CA LYS A 89 -11.07 24.34 -2.50
C LYS A 89 -10.72 23.90 -3.92
N PRO A 90 -11.66 23.36 -4.72
CA PRO A 90 -13.07 23.07 -4.37
C PRO A 90 -13.24 21.78 -3.55
N ARG A 91 -12.23 20.93 -3.45
CA ARG A 91 -12.25 19.70 -2.65
C ARG A 91 -10.90 19.41 -2.01
N ASN A 92 -10.92 18.76 -0.87
CA ASN A 92 -9.71 18.32 -0.19
C ASN A 92 -8.91 17.34 -1.03
N ARG A 93 -7.60 17.35 -0.83
CA ARG A 93 -6.70 16.40 -1.46
C ARG A 93 -6.38 15.29 -0.48
N HIS A 94 -6.64 14.05 -0.88
CA HIS A 94 -6.25 12.86 -0.14
C HIS A 94 -4.72 12.71 -0.16
N LEU A 95 -4.12 12.48 1.02
CA LEU A 95 -2.67 12.34 1.19
C LEU A 95 -2.30 10.95 1.66
N ALA A 96 -2.99 10.43 2.70
CA ALA A 96 -2.72 9.11 3.25
C ALA A 96 -3.97 8.48 3.86
N ASP A 97 -4.03 7.15 3.86
CA ASP A 97 -4.93 6.35 4.70
C ASP A 97 -4.09 5.63 5.78
N VAL A 98 -4.51 5.78 7.04
CA VAL A 98 -3.90 5.11 8.19
C VAL A 98 -4.89 4.08 8.72
N ARG A 99 -4.48 2.82 8.78
CA ARG A 99 -5.34 1.70 9.18
C ARG A 99 -4.77 0.97 10.37
N GLY A 100 -5.64 0.61 11.30
CA GLY A 100 -5.33 -0.23 12.43
C GLY A 100 -5.15 -1.70 12.02
N ALA A 101 -4.19 -2.37 12.66
CA ALA A 101 -3.99 -3.80 12.53
C ALA A 101 -3.69 -4.39 13.91
N LEU A 102 -4.23 -5.57 14.22
CA LEU A 102 -3.96 -6.26 15.48
C LEU A 102 -2.47 -6.65 15.60
N ALA A 103 -1.87 -7.02 14.47
CA ALA A 103 -0.44 -7.29 14.34
C ALA A 103 0.06 -6.72 13.02
N LEU A 104 1.29 -6.21 13.02
CA LEU A 104 1.93 -5.77 11.78
C LEU A 104 2.35 -6.98 10.95
N PRO A 105 2.22 -6.92 9.61
CA PRO A 105 2.60 -8.01 8.74
C PRO A 105 4.12 -8.24 8.74
N PRO A 106 4.59 -9.42 8.31
CA PRO A 106 6.01 -9.65 8.03
C PRO A 106 6.52 -8.59 7.07
N SER A 107 7.59 -7.89 7.46
CA SER A 107 8.05 -6.70 6.75
C SER A 107 9.57 -6.69 6.61
N ASN A 108 10.05 -6.10 5.53
CA ASN A 108 11.44 -5.74 5.30
C ASN A 108 11.61 -4.23 5.54
N ARG A 109 12.82 -3.82 5.93
CA ARG A 109 13.17 -2.40 6.02
C ARG A 109 13.93 -2.00 4.76
N ILE A 110 13.32 -1.14 3.95
CA ILE A 110 13.89 -0.60 2.71
C ILE A 110 14.00 0.91 2.89
N ASP A 111 15.17 1.47 2.70
CA ASP A 111 15.49 2.90 2.90
C ASP A 111 15.01 3.45 4.27
N GLY A 112 15.05 2.57 5.29
CA GLY A 112 14.62 2.90 6.64
C GLY A 112 13.12 2.75 6.89
N VAL A 113 12.29 2.46 5.88
CA VAL A 113 10.83 2.29 5.98
C VAL A 113 10.48 0.80 6.02
N LEU A 114 9.57 0.40 6.92
CA LEU A 114 9.03 -0.95 6.92
C LEU A 114 7.97 -1.09 5.82
N VAL A 115 8.16 -2.09 4.97
CA VAL A 115 7.21 -2.49 3.92
C VAL A 115 6.95 -4.00 4.01
N PRO A 116 5.74 -4.50 3.74
CA PRO A 116 5.48 -5.94 3.77
C PRO A 116 6.42 -6.71 2.85
N THR A 117 6.76 -7.94 3.25
CA THR A 117 7.57 -8.84 2.40
C THR A 117 6.87 -9.12 1.06
N PRO A 118 7.60 -9.47 -0.03
CA PRO A 118 6.98 -9.75 -1.33
C PRO A 118 5.86 -10.80 -1.29
N PRO A 119 5.97 -11.96 -0.59
CA PRO A 119 4.86 -12.90 -0.50
C PRO A 119 3.65 -12.33 0.26
N GLU A 120 3.85 -11.49 1.27
CA GLU A 120 2.77 -10.80 1.98
C GLU A 120 2.07 -9.78 1.08
N LEU A 121 2.82 -8.97 0.32
CA LEU A 121 2.26 -8.02 -0.65
C LEU A 121 1.44 -8.72 -1.72
N ILE A 122 1.94 -9.81 -2.29
CA ILE A 122 1.20 -10.59 -3.29
C ILE A 122 -0.12 -11.09 -2.68
N ALA A 123 -0.08 -11.68 -1.48
CA ALA A 123 -1.29 -12.17 -0.81
C ALA A 123 -2.31 -11.05 -0.58
N GLN A 124 -1.88 -9.89 -0.06
CA GLN A 124 -2.74 -8.72 0.14
C GLN A 124 -3.36 -8.22 -1.18
N LYS A 125 -2.58 -8.23 -2.28
CA LYS A 125 -3.04 -7.83 -3.61
C LYS A 125 -4.04 -8.81 -4.20
N VAL A 126 -3.85 -10.12 -4.03
CA VAL A 126 -4.82 -11.15 -4.45
C VAL A 126 -6.15 -10.96 -3.72
N ILE A 127 -6.13 -10.80 -2.39
CA ILE A 127 -7.33 -10.54 -1.59
C ILE A 127 -8.03 -9.27 -2.07
N SER A 128 -7.27 -8.19 -2.29
CA SER A 128 -7.82 -6.90 -2.73
C SER A 128 -8.40 -6.96 -4.14
N MET A 129 -7.75 -7.67 -5.07
CA MET A 129 -8.19 -7.86 -6.44
C MET A 129 -9.53 -8.59 -6.48
N VAL A 130 -9.68 -9.68 -5.72
CA VAL A 130 -10.94 -10.43 -5.61
C VAL A 130 -12.05 -9.57 -5.00
N ALA A 131 -11.76 -8.83 -3.93
CA ALA A 131 -12.74 -7.94 -3.31
C ALA A 131 -13.19 -6.79 -4.22
N ARG A 132 -12.38 -6.42 -5.22
CA ARG A 132 -12.64 -5.35 -6.20
C ARG A 132 -12.99 -5.87 -7.59
N GLN A 133 -13.37 -7.13 -7.71
CA GLN A 133 -13.72 -7.72 -9.00
C GLN A 133 -14.75 -6.85 -9.75
N GLY A 134 -14.51 -6.59 -11.04
CA GLY A 134 -15.34 -5.69 -11.86
C GLY A 134 -15.04 -4.17 -11.68
N GLN A 135 -14.14 -3.78 -10.80
CA GLN A 135 -13.71 -2.38 -10.64
C GLN A 135 -12.36 -2.15 -11.33
N PRO A 136 -12.11 -0.93 -11.90
CA PRO A 136 -10.82 -0.62 -12.54
C PRO A 136 -9.60 -0.82 -11.62
N LYS A 137 -9.77 -0.67 -10.31
CA LYS A 137 -8.70 -0.83 -9.31
C LYS A 137 -8.21 -2.28 -9.20
N ALA A 138 -9.03 -3.28 -9.56
CA ALA A 138 -8.61 -4.68 -9.64
C ALA A 138 -7.48 -4.89 -10.66
N GLY A 139 -7.51 -4.15 -11.80
CA GLY A 139 -6.44 -4.19 -12.80
C GLY A 139 -5.11 -3.66 -12.26
N SER A 140 -5.14 -2.64 -11.37
CA SER A 140 -3.93 -2.16 -10.70
C SER A 140 -3.37 -3.19 -9.71
N ASP A 141 -4.25 -3.91 -8.99
CA ASP A 141 -3.83 -4.98 -8.09
C ASP A 141 -3.22 -6.15 -8.87
N TRP A 142 -3.79 -6.51 -10.04
CA TRP A 142 -3.22 -7.50 -10.97
C TRP A 142 -1.83 -7.08 -11.46
N ARG A 143 -1.67 -5.83 -11.92
CA ARG A 143 -0.37 -5.31 -12.36
C ARG A 143 0.69 -5.44 -11.26
N ASP A 144 0.35 -5.04 -10.03
CA ASP A 144 1.24 -5.12 -8.87
C ASP A 144 1.66 -6.58 -8.58
N ILE A 145 0.72 -7.55 -8.67
CA ILE A 145 1.00 -8.98 -8.52
C ILE A 145 1.95 -9.47 -9.62
N ALA A 146 1.63 -9.18 -10.89
CA ALA A 146 2.42 -9.61 -12.04
C ALA A 146 3.86 -9.06 -11.95
N THR A 147 4.02 -7.77 -11.61
CA THR A 147 5.32 -7.14 -11.41
C THR A 147 6.14 -7.84 -10.32
N LEU A 148 5.55 -8.14 -9.17
CA LEU A 148 6.24 -8.85 -8.09
C LEU A 148 6.60 -10.28 -8.47
N LEU A 149 5.74 -10.99 -9.23
CA LEU A 149 6.02 -12.36 -9.68
C LEU A 149 7.09 -12.43 -10.77
N LEU A 150 7.20 -11.41 -11.63
CA LEU A 150 8.31 -11.28 -12.57
C LEU A 150 9.64 -11.01 -11.86
N LEU A 151 9.61 -10.21 -10.80
CA LEU A 151 10.80 -9.89 -10.01
C LEU A 151 11.23 -11.04 -9.10
N TYR A 152 10.26 -11.79 -8.57
CA TYR A 152 10.45 -12.93 -7.66
C TYR A 152 9.81 -14.21 -8.20
N PRO A 153 10.31 -14.80 -9.32
CA PRO A 153 9.70 -15.98 -9.95
C PRO A 153 9.50 -17.17 -9.01
N PRO A 154 10.36 -17.43 -8.01
CA PRO A 154 10.14 -18.54 -7.08
C PRO A 154 8.88 -18.42 -6.22
N LEU A 155 8.30 -17.21 -6.09
CA LEU A 155 7.04 -17.01 -5.37
C LEU A 155 5.81 -17.49 -6.15
N LYS A 156 5.95 -17.76 -7.46
CA LYS A 156 4.89 -18.27 -8.34
C LYS A 156 4.74 -19.79 -8.17
N GLU A 157 4.51 -20.21 -6.94
CA GLU A 157 4.28 -21.60 -6.55
C GLU A 157 2.99 -21.71 -5.74
N PHE A 158 2.07 -22.61 -6.14
CA PHE A 158 0.76 -22.68 -5.49
C PHE A 158 0.87 -22.98 -3.99
N ASN A 159 1.64 -24.01 -3.60
CA ASN A 159 1.82 -24.41 -2.21
C ASN A 159 3.02 -23.69 -1.52
N GLY A 160 3.38 -22.51 -2.03
CA GLY A 160 4.52 -21.74 -1.56
C GLY A 160 4.18 -20.70 -0.49
N GLU A 161 5.09 -19.74 -0.31
CA GLU A 161 4.99 -18.73 0.73
C GLU A 161 3.75 -17.83 0.58
N VAL A 162 3.31 -17.55 -0.65
CA VAL A 162 2.12 -16.72 -0.90
C VAL A 162 0.86 -17.40 -0.37
N LEU A 163 0.68 -18.73 -0.56
CA LEU A 163 -0.46 -19.45 0.01
C LEU A 163 -0.44 -19.38 1.53
N ASN A 164 0.72 -19.57 2.17
CA ASN A 164 0.86 -19.47 3.62
C ASN A 164 0.44 -18.06 4.12
N ARG A 165 0.72 -17.02 3.34
CA ARG A 165 0.31 -15.64 3.67
C ARG A 165 -1.18 -15.41 3.43
N LEU A 166 -1.76 -15.98 2.38
CA LEU A 166 -3.21 -15.95 2.13
C LEU A 166 -3.97 -16.57 3.31
N GLU A 167 -3.56 -17.75 3.75
CA GLU A 167 -4.15 -18.45 4.90
C GLU A 167 -4.00 -17.63 6.20
N ALA A 168 -2.81 -17.09 6.47
CA ALA A 168 -2.56 -16.25 7.64
C ALA A 168 -3.41 -14.96 7.65
N ASN A 169 -3.74 -14.43 6.49
CA ASN A 169 -4.63 -13.28 6.31
C ASN A 169 -6.11 -13.68 6.22
N SER A 170 -6.47 -14.93 6.52
CA SER A 170 -7.84 -15.44 6.46
C SER A 170 -8.52 -15.20 5.09
N ALA A 171 -7.75 -15.40 4.02
CA ALA A 171 -8.25 -15.24 2.65
C ALA A 171 -9.43 -16.19 2.39
N SER A 172 -10.40 -15.71 1.61
CA SER A 172 -11.53 -16.53 1.20
C SER A 172 -11.09 -17.65 0.24
N GLU A 173 -11.89 -18.71 0.14
CA GLU A 173 -11.67 -19.76 -0.85
C GLU A 173 -11.61 -19.22 -2.29
N THR A 174 -12.39 -18.16 -2.58
CA THR A 174 -12.33 -17.46 -3.87
C THR A 174 -10.95 -16.84 -4.11
N ALA A 175 -10.34 -16.22 -3.10
CA ALA A 175 -9.01 -15.63 -3.22
C ALA A 175 -7.92 -16.72 -3.39
N ILE A 176 -8.05 -17.84 -2.68
CA ILE A 176 -7.15 -19.00 -2.87
C ILE A 176 -7.30 -19.61 -4.25
N GLY A 177 -8.54 -19.73 -4.76
CA GLY A 177 -8.82 -20.18 -6.12
C GLY A 177 -8.25 -19.24 -7.18
N GLU A 178 -8.35 -17.93 -6.98
CA GLU A 178 -7.74 -16.93 -7.86
C GLU A 178 -6.21 -17.01 -7.83
N TRP A 179 -5.60 -17.20 -6.66
CA TRP A 179 -4.17 -17.45 -6.57
C TRP A 179 -3.72 -18.65 -7.39
N ARG A 180 -4.48 -19.76 -7.35
CA ARG A 180 -4.20 -20.93 -8.19
C ARG A 180 -4.24 -20.59 -9.68
N ALA A 181 -5.26 -19.85 -10.12
CA ALA A 181 -5.38 -19.42 -11.51
C ALA A 181 -4.21 -18.53 -11.95
N ILE A 182 -3.74 -17.64 -11.05
CA ILE A 182 -2.56 -16.79 -11.31
C ILE A 182 -1.28 -17.63 -11.46
N VAL A 183 -1.10 -18.66 -10.61
CA VAL A 183 0.07 -19.55 -10.72
C VAL A 183 0.08 -20.30 -12.06
N ASP A 184 -1.08 -20.74 -12.54
CA ASP A 184 -1.22 -21.46 -13.79
C ASP A 184 -1.13 -20.55 -15.05
N GLN A 185 -1.30 -19.23 -14.88
CA GLN A 185 -1.25 -18.27 -15.98
C GLN A 185 0.20 -17.92 -16.34
N GLU A 186 0.53 -17.85 -17.64
CA GLU A 186 1.78 -17.25 -18.11
C GLU A 186 1.76 -15.73 -17.87
N ILE A 187 2.82 -15.21 -17.25
CA ILE A 187 3.02 -13.77 -17.04
C ILE A 187 4.18 -13.34 -17.93
N VAL A 188 3.87 -12.48 -18.89
CA VAL A 188 4.85 -11.94 -19.84
C VAL A 188 5.15 -10.48 -19.45
N PRO A 189 6.43 -10.06 -19.38
CA PRO A 189 6.76 -8.67 -19.15
C PRO A 189 6.24 -7.78 -20.28
N ASP A 190 5.90 -6.52 -19.98
CA ASP A 190 5.56 -5.54 -21.00
C ASP A 190 6.76 -5.40 -21.96
N ASN A 191 6.53 -5.54 -23.27
CA ASN A 191 7.59 -5.30 -24.26
C ASN A 191 7.89 -3.79 -24.26
N GLU A 192 9.14 -3.42 -23.93
CA GLU A 192 9.65 -2.05 -24.04
C GLU A 192 9.93 -1.65 -25.52
N GLU A 193 9.07 -2.02 -26.45
CA GLU A 193 9.16 -1.58 -27.84
C GLU A 193 7.99 -0.65 -28.17
N TYR A 194 8.17 0.64 -27.82
CA TYR A 194 7.49 1.77 -28.48
C TYR A 194 8.47 2.91 -28.74
#